data_5e6fd7e9e3f5983228c623659ed0c81f
#
_entry.id   5e6fd7e9e3f5983228c623659ed0c81f
#
_cell.length_a   1.000
_cell.length_b   1.000
_cell.length_c   1.000
_cell.angle_alpha   90.00
_cell.angle_beta   90.00
_cell.angle_gamma   90.00
#
_symmetry.space_group_name_H-M   'P 1'
#
loop_
_entity.id
_entity.type
_entity.pdbx_description
1 polymer ?
#
loop_
_entity_poly.entity_id
_entity_poly.type
_entity_poly.pdbx_seq_one_letter_code
_entity_poly.pdbx_strand_id
1 'polypeptide(L)'
;VYKRQDMGHNSAQYIHLFTEAKKLVYEDRAKYYADPNFSKIPLETLLSKDYANERSKLISLEKAALSYAAGNLEHGDTIYLTVADKFGNMISLIQSNYRGMGSGMVPDGLGFMLQDRGEMFSLDPLHKNALVGGKRPFHTIIPAFVSKNGKPFMSFGLMGGAMQPQGHAQIMINLIDFKMNLQEAGDAPRFRHYDSSQPTGLSLIHISEPTRLRR
;
A
#
# COMPACT_ATOMS: atom_id res chain seq x y z
N VAL A 1 -16.01 12.88 -9.55
CA VAL A 1 -15.22 12.73 -8.33
C VAL A 1 -16.17 12.65 -7.14
N TYR A 2 -16.03 11.60 -6.34
CA TYR A 2 -16.95 11.31 -5.23
C TYR A 2 -16.60 12.16 -4.00
N LYS A 3 -17.60 12.74 -3.37
CA LYS A 3 -17.44 13.51 -2.11
C LYS A 3 -17.45 12.54 -0.94
N ARG A 4 -16.30 12.01 -0.56
CA ARG A 4 -16.17 11.03 0.53
C ARG A 4 -16.68 11.58 1.88
N GLN A 5 -16.51 12.88 2.11
CA GLN A 5 -16.94 13.56 3.34
C GLN A 5 -18.44 13.41 3.59
N ASP A 6 -19.24 13.38 2.52
CA ASP A 6 -20.71 13.30 2.60
C ASP A 6 -21.20 11.85 2.87
N MET A 7 -20.33 10.86 2.70
CA MET A 7 -20.68 9.43 2.88
C MET A 7 -20.65 8.97 4.34
N GLY A 8 -20.00 9.71 5.21
CA GLY A 8 -19.74 9.31 6.58
C GLY A 8 -18.55 8.35 6.74
N HIS A 9 -17.79 8.54 7.80
CA HIS A 9 -16.63 7.74 8.10
C HIS A 9 -17.00 6.26 8.31
N ASN A 10 -16.30 5.36 7.63
CA ASN A 10 -16.53 3.91 7.66
C ASN A 10 -17.98 3.46 7.36
N SER A 11 -18.79 4.28 6.70
CA SER A 11 -20.06 3.82 6.15
C SER A 11 -19.89 2.74 5.10
N ALA A 12 -20.92 1.92 4.87
CA ALA A 12 -20.90 0.91 3.82
C ALA A 12 -20.58 1.50 2.43
N GLN A 13 -21.13 2.68 2.13
CA GLN A 13 -20.88 3.38 0.88
C GLN A 13 -19.44 3.85 0.76
N TYR A 14 -18.85 4.39 1.82
CA TYR A 14 -17.44 4.79 1.85
C TYR A 14 -16.50 3.57 1.67
N ILE A 15 -16.75 2.49 2.41
CA ILE A 15 -15.96 1.26 2.32
C ILE A 15 -16.05 0.66 0.91
N HIS A 16 -17.25 0.62 0.34
CA HIS A 16 -17.48 0.15 -1.03
C HIS A 16 -16.67 0.96 -2.05
N LEU A 17 -16.84 2.28 -2.05
CA LEU A 17 -16.12 3.16 -2.97
C LEU A 17 -14.60 3.03 -2.84
N PHE A 18 -14.09 3.02 -1.60
CA PHE A 18 -12.66 2.87 -1.34
C PHE A 18 -12.15 1.53 -1.85
N THR A 19 -12.90 0.45 -1.61
CA THR A 19 -12.53 -0.90 -2.05
C THR A 19 -12.48 -1.01 -3.56
N GLU A 20 -13.48 -0.49 -4.27
CA GLU A 20 -13.49 -0.49 -5.74
C GLU A 20 -12.33 0.34 -6.32
N ALA A 21 -12.08 1.52 -5.79
CA ALA A 21 -10.93 2.33 -6.19
C ALA A 21 -9.59 1.60 -5.92
N LYS A 22 -9.46 0.96 -4.75
CA LYS A 22 -8.29 0.16 -4.40
C LYS A 22 -8.07 -0.99 -5.39
N LYS A 23 -9.12 -1.70 -5.79
CA LYS A 23 -9.02 -2.79 -6.78
C LYS A 23 -8.37 -2.29 -8.07
N LEU A 24 -8.86 -1.19 -8.61
CA LEU A 24 -8.32 -0.59 -9.85
C LEU A 24 -6.83 -0.22 -9.73
N VAL A 25 -6.46 0.45 -8.62
CA VAL A 25 -5.07 0.85 -8.37
C VAL A 25 -4.15 -0.37 -8.19
N TYR A 26 -4.64 -1.45 -7.60
CA TYR A 26 -3.81 -2.63 -7.37
C TYR A 26 -3.59 -3.45 -8.65
N GLU A 27 -4.51 -3.42 -9.61
CA GLU A 27 -4.26 -3.96 -10.95
C GLU A 27 -3.14 -3.18 -11.66
N ASP A 28 -3.17 -1.86 -11.58
CA ASP A 28 -2.10 -1.03 -12.13
C ASP A 28 -0.77 -1.29 -11.41
N ARG A 29 -0.79 -1.45 -10.08
CA ARG A 29 0.37 -1.82 -9.28
C ARG A 29 0.98 -3.14 -9.73
N ALA A 30 0.16 -4.17 -9.88
CA ALA A 30 0.61 -5.49 -10.31
C ALA A 30 1.26 -5.46 -11.70
N LYS A 31 0.70 -4.67 -12.61
CA LYS A 31 1.15 -4.57 -14.00
C LYS A 31 2.39 -3.70 -14.19
N TYR A 32 2.52 -2.62 -13.45
CA TYR A 32 3.50 -1.55 -13.76
C TYR A 32 4.61 -1.39 -12.74
N TYR A 33 4.43 -1.82 -11.47
CA TYR A 33 5.41 -1.58 -10.43
C TYR A 33 6.56 -2.58 -10.51
N ALA A 34 7.76 -2.06 -10.72
CA ALA A 34 8.99 -2.81 -10.82
C ALA A 34 10.18 -1.90 -10.50
N ASP A 35 11.41 -2.45 -10.52
CA ASP A 35 12.63 -1.63 -10.40
C ASP A 35 12.72 -0.65 -11.58
N PRO A 36 12.73 0.68 -11.33
CA PRO A 36 12.77 1.69 -12.39
C PRO A 36 14.05 1.66 -13.24
N ASN A 37 15.13 1.05 -12.73
CA ASN A 37 16.36 0.85 -13.51
C ASN A 37 16.20 -0.21 -14.60
N PHE A 38 15.19 -1.08 -14.50
CA PHE A 38 14.94 -2.18 -15.42
C PHE A 38 13.63 -2.01 -16.23
N SER A 39 12.72 -1.14 -15.77
CA SER A 39 11.41 -0.99 -16.40
C SER A 39 10.95 0.46 -16.37
N LYS A 40 10.48 0.96 -17.51
CA LYS A 40 9.86 2.28 -17.57
C LYS A 40 8.46 2.22 -16.95
N ILE A 41 8.30 2.89 -15.81
CA ILE A 41 7.02 3.04 -15.12
C ILE A 41 6.36 4.33 -15.60
N PRO A 42 5.10 4.32 -16.09
CA PRO A 42 4.42 5.51 -16.58
C PRO A 42 3.86 6.37 -15.44
N LEU A 43 4.75 6.89 -14.57
CA LEU A 43 4.35 7.61 -13.34
C LEU A 43 3.49 8.84 -13.63
N GLU A 44 3.84 9.63 -14.63
CA GLU A 44 3.08 10.84 -15.00
C GLU A 44 1.62 10.49 -15.34
N THR A 45 1.41 9.43 -16.10
CA THR A 45 0.07 8.96 -16.46
C THR A 45 -0.66 8.43 -15.22
N LEU A 46 -0.02 7.54 -14.45
CA LEU A 46 -0.63 6.93 -13.26
C LEU A 46 -1.04 7.96 -12.19
N LEU A 47 -0.33 9.09 -12.13
CA LEU A 47 -0.61 10.18 -11.18
C LEU A 47 -1.50 11.29 -11.76
N SER A 48 -1.86 11.22 -13.04
CA SER A 48 -2.66 12.26 -13.68
C SER A 48 -4.13 12.22 -13.24
N LYS A 49 -4.74 13.40 -13.21
CA LYS A 49 -6.19 13.55 -12.92
C LYS A 49 -7.05 12.92 -14.00
N ASP A 50 -6.63 13.00 -15.24
CA ASP A 50 -7.38 12.45 -16.38
C ASP A 50 -7.45 10.95 -16.30
N TYR A 51 -6.34 10.27 -16.01
CA TYR A 51 -6.30 8.84 -15.78
C TYR A 51 -7.18 8.44 -14.59
N ALA A 52 -7.08 9.15 -13.47
CA ALA A 52 -7.92 8.90 -12.31
C ALA A 52 -9.42 9.06 -12.63
N ASN A 53 -9.79 10.08 -13.42
CA ASN A 53 -11.16 10.30 -13.86
C ASN A 53 -11.66 9.17 -14.77
N GLU A 54 -10.83 8.69 -15.70
CA GLU A 54 -11.20 7.55 -16.55
C GLU A 54 -11.39 6.27 -15.74
N ARG A 55 -10.47 5.98 -14.83
CA ARG A 55 -10.57 4.79 -13.98
C ARG A 55 -11.78 4.84 -13.06
N SER A 56 -12.15 6.01 -12.55
CA SER A 56 -13.33 6.18 -11.68
C SER A 56 -14.65 5.85 -12.36
N LYS A 57 -14.75 5.97 -13.68
CA LYS A 57 -15.96 5.59 -14.45
C LYS A 57 -16.25 4.08 -14.44
N LEU A 58 -15.26 3.26 -14.11
CA LEU A 58 -15.40 1.80 -13.99
C LEU A 58 -16.03 1.37 -12.66
N ILE A 59 -16.14 2.30 -11.69
CA ILE A 59 -16.73 2.02 -10.38
C ILE A 59 -18.25 2.13 -10.44
N SER A 60 -18.95 1.05 -10.09
CA SER A 60 -20.38 1.09 -9.79
C SER A 60 -20.57 1.37 -8.30
N LEU A 61 -21.46 2.31 -7.96
CA LEU A 61 -21.81 2.56 -6.56
C LEU A 61 -22.82 1.56 -5.98
N GLU A 62 -23.45 0.78 -6.85
CA GLU A 62 -24.53 -0.16 -6.47
C GLU A 62 -24.05 -1.62 -6.44
N LYS A 63 -22.97 -1.92 -7.14
CA LYS A 63 -22.52 -3.30 -7.32
C LYS A 63 -21.01 -3.42 -7.27
N ALA A 64 -20.53 -4.34 -6.44
CA ALA A 64 -19.11 -4.70 -6.41
C ALA A 64 -18.70 -5.43 -7.71
N ALA A 65 -17.54 -5.10 -8.24
CA ALA A 65 -16.98 -5.82 -9.38
C ALA A 65 -16.59 -7.25 -8.98
N LEU A 66 -16.97 -8.23 -9.81
CA LEU A 66 -16.90 -9.67 -9.49
C LEU A 66 -15.57 -10.34 -9.83
N SER A 67 -14.66 -9.70 -10.53
CA SER A 67 -13.46 -10.40 -10.96
C SER A 67 -12.20 -9.56 -10.89
N TYR A 68 -11.41 -9.96 -9.96
CA TYR A 68 -9.96 -9.77 -9.95
C TYR A 68 -9.41 -11.03 -9.30
N ALA A 69 -8.51 -11.73 -9.96
CA ALA A 69 -8.00 -13.00 -9.49
C ALA A 69 -7.00 -12.83 -8.31
N ALA A 70 -6.89 -13.73 -7.38
CA ALA A 70 -6.39 -13.56 -6.01
C ALA A 70 -5.05 -14.27 -5.67
N GLY A 71 -4.23 -13.77 -4.75
CA GLY A 71 -2.97 -14.31 -4.19
C GLY A 71 -2.99 -14.54 -2.66
N ASN A 72 -2.17 -15.43 -2.09
CA ASN A 72 -2.15 -15.82 -0.68
C ASN A 72 -1.54 -14.72 0.22
N LEU A 73 -2.10 -14.51 1.41
CA LEU A 73 -1.67 -13.48 2.35
C LEU A 73 -1.17 -14.11 3.64
N GLU A 74 0.12 -13.94 3.87
CA GLU A 74 0.72 -14.18 5.15
C GLU A 74 0.99 -12.87 5.88
N HIS A 75 1.07 -12.94 7.24
CA HIS A 75 1.34 -11.79 8.08
C HIS A 75 2.77 -11.30 7.86
N GLY A 76 2.93 -10.03 7.48
CA GLY A 76 4.24 -9.39 7.37
C GLY A 76 4.64 -8.75 8.68
N ASP A 77 5.89 -8.99 9.12
CA ASP A 77 6.51 -8.31 10.24
C ASP A 77 7.27 -7.09 9.74
N THR A 78 6.91 -5.93 10.26
CA THR A 78 7.45 -4.63 9.84
C THR A 78 7.53 -3.73 11.06
N ILE A 79 8.60 -2.95 11.18
CA ILE A 79 8.72 -1.87 12.15
C ILE A 79 8.85 -0.52 11.44
N TYR A 80 8.36 0.53 12.08
CA TYR A 80 8.42 1.90 11.58
C TYR A 80 8.93 2.83 12.66
N LEU A 81 9.83 3.75 12.27
CA LEU A 81 10.36 4.81 13.09
C LEU A 81 10.22 6.16 12.38
N THR A 82 9.83 7.18 13.10
CA THR A 82 9.91 8.58 12.65
C THR A 82 10.60 9.45 13.69
N VAL A 83 11.39 10.39 13.20
CA VAL A 83 12.07 11.40 14.04
C VAL A 83 11.98 12.74 13.32
N ALA A 84 11.77 13.81 14.08
CA ALA A 84 11.84 15.18 13.58
C ALA A 84 12.63 16.05 14.54
N ASP A 85 13.38 17.00 14.00
CA ASP A 85 14.10 18.01 14.79
C ASP A 85 13.41 19.39 14.72
N LYS A 86 13.90 20.31 15.53
CA LYS A 86 13.39 21.70 15.58
C LYS A 86 13.61 22.50 14.30
N PHE A 87 14.45 22.04 13.40
CA PHE A 87 14.73 22.70 12.12
C PHE A 87 13.85 22.21 10.99
N GLY A 88 12.99 21.20 11.24
CA GLY A 88 12.10 20.59 10.25
C GLY A 88 12.75 19.47 9.45
N ASN A 89 13.93 18.99 9.84
CA ASN A 89 14.47 17.76 9.30
C ASN A 89 13.63 16.58 9.82
N MET A 90 13.31 15.65 8.96
CA MET A 90 12.52 14.48 9.31
C MET A 90 13.13 13.20 8.75
N ILE A 91 13.05 12.13 9.53
CA ILE A 91 13.37 10.77 9.12
C ILE A 91 12.08 9.96 9.12
N SER A 92 11.84 9.21 8.05
CA SER A 92 10.78 8.22 7.93
C SER A 92 11.44 6.90 7.57
N LEU A 93 11.63 6.02 8.56
CA LEU A 93 12.38 4.77 8.43
C LEU A 93 11.46 3.57 8.63
N ILE A 94 11.53 2.63 7.71
CA ILE A 94 10.80 1.37 7.81
C ILE A 94 11.75 0.20 7.56
N GLN A 95 11.64 -0.85 8.36
CA GLN A 95 12.41 -2.09 8.25
C GLN A 95 11.45 -3.28 8.25
N SER A 96 11.77 -4.30 7.46
CA SER A 96 10.88 -5.45 7.34
C SER A 96 11.62 -6.63 6.72
N ASN A 97 11.47 -7.79 7.32
CA ASN A 97 11.83 -9.06 6.69
C ASN A 97 10.76 -9.55 5.70
N TYR A 98 9.62 -8.86 5.63
CA TYR A 98 8.39 -9.15 4.92
C TYR A 98 7.55 -10.21 5.67
N ARG A 99 7.97 -11.46 5.75
CA ARG A 99 7.25 -12.51 6.48
C ARG A 99 8.08 -13.02 7.65
N GLY A 100 7.59 -12.92 8.87
CA GLY A 100 8.20 -13.46 10.08
C GLY A 100 9.72 -13.43 10.11
N MET A 101 10.35 -14.59 10.02
CA MET A 101 11.81 -14.75 10.00
C MET A 101 12.47 -14.44 8.62
N GLY A 102 11.75 -13.83 7.70
CA GLY A 102 12.23 -13.56 6.34
C GLY A 102 12.61 -14.84 5.62
N SER A 103 13.77 -14.84 4.95
CA SER A 103 14.27 -16.01 4.23
C SER A 103 14.78 -17.13 5.15
N GLY A 104 14.92 -16.88 6.45
CA GLY A 104 15.60 -17.79 7.37
C GLY A 104 17.11 -17.87 7.21
N MET A 105 17.68 -17.18 6.21
CA MET A 105 19.12 -17.18 5.94
C MET A 105 19.82 -16.06 6.69
N VAL A 106 20.86 -16.40 7.45
CA VAL A 106 21.75 -15.45 8.09
C VAL A 106 23.11 -15.54 7.40
N PRO A 107 23.56 -14.50 6.68
CA PRO A 107 24.87 -14.50 6.07
C PRO A 107 25.98 -14.53 7.13
N ASP A 108 27.06 -15.24 6.84
CA ASP A 108 28.18 -15.35 7.76
C ASP A 108 28.75 -13.98 8.16
N GLY A 109 28.91 -13.77 9.46
CA GLY A 109 29.47 -12.55 10.03
C GLY A 109 28.55 -11.33 10.10
N LEU A 110 27.31 -11.40 9.59
CA LEU A 110 26.40 -10.24 9.58
C LEU A 110 25.44 -10.18 10.77
N GLY A 111 25.08 -11.32 11.37
CA GLY A 111 24.24 -11.37 12.58
C GLY A 111 22.77 -10.93 12.39
N PHE A 112 22.27 -10.86 11.14
CA PHE A 112 20.87 -10.58 10.83
C PHE A 112 20.36 -11.47 9.70
N MET A 113 19.04 -11.68 9.67
CA MET A 113 18.37 -12.43 8.61
C MET A 113 18.10 -11.60 7.38
N LEU A 114 18.22 -12.22 6.20
CA LEU A 114 17.81 -11.61 4.95
C LEU A 114 16.28 -11.64 4.82
N GLN A 115 15.72 -10.58 4.26
CA GLN A 115 14.32 -10.50 3.92
C GLN A 115 13.98 -11.48 2.77
N ASP A 116 12.70 -11.89 2.67
CA ASP A 116 12.24 -12.89 1.69
C ASP A 116 11.47 -12.30 0.48
N ARG A 117 11.61 -11.00 0.20
CA ARG A 117 10.88 -10.34 -0.90
C ARG A 117 11.28 -10.82 -2.30
N GLY A 118 12.33 -11.62 -2.42
CA GLY A 118 12.68 -12.30 -3.67
C GLY A 118 11.53 -13.15 -4.23
N GLU A 119 10.67 -13.69 -3.37
CA GLU A 119 9.45 -14.41 -3.77
C GLU A 119 8.46 -13.56 -4.58
N MET A 120 8.54 -12.24 -4.47
CA MET A 120 7.65 -11.31 -5.17
C MET A 120 8.04 -11.08 -6.63
N PHE A 121 9.16 -11.62 -7.12
CA PHE A 121 9.48 -11.60 -8.54
C PHE A 121 8.49 -12.47 -9.32
N SER A 122 8.14 -12.02 -10.51
CA SER A 122 7.45 -12.86 -11.51
C SER A 122 8.42 -13.82 -12.17
N LEU A 123 7.99 -15.06 -12.36
CA LEU A 123 8.73 -16.05 -13.17
C LEU A 123 8.45 -15.92 -14.66
N ASP A 124 7.44 -15.13 -15.06
CA ASP A 124 7.20 -14.78 -16.45
C ASP A 124 8.25 -13.77 -16.92
N PRO A 125 9.11 -14.15 -17.88
CA PRO A 125 10.20 -13.28 -18.36
C PRO A 125 9.71 -12.01 -19.07
N LEU A 126 8.44 -11.97 -19.50
CA LEU A 126 7.83 -10.80 -20.14
C LEU A 126 7.21 -9.83 -19.12
N HIS A 127 7.09 -10.24 -17.86
CA HIS A 127 6.55 -9.39 -16.82
C HIS A 127 7.54 -8.30 -16.42
N LYS A 128 7.06 -7.06 -16.14
CA LYS A 128 7.93 -5.96 -15.72
C LYS A 128 8.73 -6.26 -14.46
N ASN A 129 8.16 -7.02 -13.54
CA ASN A 129 8.82 -7.49 -12.31
C ASN A 129 9.41 -8.90 -12.44
N ALA A 130 9.83 -9.31 -13.65
CA ALA A 130 10.51 -10.58 -13.85
C ALA A 130 11.81 -10.67 -13.07
N LEU A 131 12.20 -11.88 -12.64
CA LEU A 131 13.45 -12.16 -11.96
C LEU A 131 14.64 -11.95 -12.92
N VAL A 132 15.50 -11.00 -12.58
CA VAL A 132 16.71 -10.67 -13.34
C VAL A 132 17.84 -10.38 -12.33
N GLY A 133 19.06 -10.82 -12.64
CA GLY A 133 20.23 -10.55 -11.80
C GLY A 133 20.46 -9.05 -11.57
N GLY A 134 20.78 -8.65 -10.35
CA GLY A 134 20.99 -7.26 -9.95
C GLY A 134 19.72 -6.40 -9.79
N LYS A 135 18.55 -6.94 -10.10
CA LYS A 135 17.28 -6.25 -9.99
C LYS A 135 16.72 -6.33 -8.57
N ARG A 136 16.16 -5.22 -8.07
CA ARG A 136 15.43 -5.19 -6.80
C ARG A 136 14.05 -5.82 -6.98
N PRO A 137 13.59 -6.67 -6.03
CA PRO A 137 12.23 -7.18 -6.07
C PRO A 137 11.22 -6.05 -5.82
N PHE A 138 9.99 -6.25 -6.25
CA PHE A 138 8.88 -5.48 -5.73
C PHE A 138 8.84 -5.57 -4.21
N HIS A 139 8.50 -4.49 -3.54
CA HIS A 139 8.34 -4.49 -2.08
C HIS A 139 7.14 -3.65 -1.62
N THR A 140 6.75 -3.83 -0.37
CA THR A 140 5.54 -3.25 0.20
C THR A 140 5.82 -2.14 1.22
N ILE A 141 7.10 -1.89 1.56
CA ILE A 141 7.48 -0.85 2.52
C ILE A 141 7.43 0.52 1.85
N ILE A 142 6.74 1.47 2.49
CA ILE A 142 6.49 2.82 1.96
C ILE A 142 6.58 3.86 3.08
N PRO A 143 7.79 4.19 3.59
CA PRO A 143 7.92 5.31 4.50
C PRO A 143 7.50 6.60 3.78
N ALA A 144 6.71 7.46 4.44
CA ALA A 144 6.08 8.59 3.80
C ALA A 144 6.40 9.92 4.47
N PHE A 145 6.38 10.98 3.66
CA PHE A 145 6.40 12.37 4.10
C PHE A 145 5.18 13.10 3.55
N VAL A 146 4.68 14.04 4.33
CA VAL A 146 3.65 14.99 3.92
C VAL A 146 4.24 16.39 3.97
N SER A 147 4.07 17.14 2.89
CA SER A 147 4.34 18.57 2.84
C SER A 147 3.05 19.37 2.78
N LYS A 148 3.04 20.55 3.40
CA LYS A 148 1.94 21.50 3.33
C LYS A 148 2.49 22.87 2.92
N ASN A 149 1.98 23.41 1.82
CA ASN A 149 2.46 24.68 1.27
C ASN A 149 3.98 24.70 1.04
N GLY A 150 4.54 23.62 0.51
CA GLY A 150 5.97 23.48 0.23
C GLY A 150 6.87 23.27 1.45
N LYS A 151 6.31 23.17 2.65
CA LYS A 151 7.07 22.96 3.90
C LYS A 151 6.85 21.54 4.45
N PRO A 152 7.85 20.96 5.14
CA PRO A 152 7.67 19.71 5.88
C PRO A 152 6.50 19.84 6.87
N PHE A 153 5.63 18.83 6.89
CA PHE A 153 4.46 18.84 7.79
C PHE A 153 4.40 17.60 8.67
N MET A 154 4.61 16.41 8.10
CA MET A 154 4.51 15.16 8.84
C MET A 154 5.33 14.06 8.15
N SER A 155 5.92 13.15 8.92
CA SER A 155 6.36 11.84 8.45
C SER A 155 5.53 10.76 9.12
N PHE A 156 5.17 9.72 8.37
CA PHE A 156 4.36 8.63 8.91
C PHE A 156 4.57 7.33 8.12
N GLY A 157 4.15 6.23 8.71
CA GLY A 157 4.21 4.91 8.09
C GLY A 157 3.28 3.93 8.78
N LEU A 158 3.05 2.81 8.12
CA LEU A 158 2.20 1.71 8.59
C LEU A 158 2.90 0.38 8.32
N MET A 159 2.54 -0.62 9.10
CA MET A 159 2.94 -2.02 8.93
C MET A 159 1.83 -2.83 8.24
N GLY A 160 2.14 -4.07 7.84
CA GLY A 160 1.15 -5.02 7.35
C GLY A 160 1.22 -5.34 5.85
N GLY A 161 2.39 -5.29 5.23
CA GLY A 161 2.58 -5.67 3.83
C GLY A 161 1.68 -4.87 2.88
N ALA A 162 0.80 -5.53 2.13
CA ALA A 162 -0.14 -4.88 1.20
C ALA A 162 -1.23 -4.02 1.89
N MET A 163 -1.30 -4.00 3.22
CA MET A 163 -2.10 -3.03 3.98
C MET A 163 -1.50 -1.63 3.93
N GLN A 164 -0.19 -1.49 3.77
CA GLN A 164 0.48 -0.19 3.89
C GLN A 164 -0.12 0.88 2.97
N PRO A 165 -0.29 0.69 1.64
CA PRO A 165 -0.90 1.71 0.79
C PRO A 165 -2.35 2.02 1.19
N GLN A 166 -3.12 1.00 1.58
CA GLN A 166 -4.51 1.15 1.99
C GLN A 166 -4.64 1.94 3.28
N GLY A 167 -3.81 1.61 4.27
CA GLY A 167 -3.79 2.30 5.55
C GLY A 167 -3.27 3.73 5.45
N HIS A 168 -2.26 3.99 4.62
CA HIS A 168 -1.79 5.35 4.34
C HIS A 168 -2.93 6.22 3.79
N ALA A 169 -3.69 5.71 2.81
CA ALA A 169 -4.82 6.44 2.25
C ALA A 169 -5.90 6.70 3.31
N GLN A 170 -6.24 5.72 4.16
CA GLN A 170 -7.23 5.88 5.23
C GLN A 170 -6.80 6.92 6.27
N ILE A 171 -5.53 6.89 6.72
CA ILE A 171 -5.01 7.90 7.65
C ILE A 171 -5.10 9.30 7.04
N MET A 172 -4.68 9.47 5.81
CA MET A 172 -4.75 10.78 5.14
C MET A 172 -6.19 11.26 4.94
N ILE A 173 -7.12 10.37 4.61
CA ILE A 173 -8.54 10.68 4.51
C ILE A 173 -9.10 11.10 5.88
N ASN A 174 -8.76 10.36 6.96
CA ASN A 174 -9.19 10.70 8.32
C ASN A 174 -8.73 12.12 8.72
N LEU A 175 -7.47 12.45 8.45
CA LEU A 175 -6.92 13.78 8.77
C LEU A 175 -7.51 14.90 7.89
N ILE A 176 -7.62 14.66 6.57
CA ILE A 176 -7.95 15.71 5.61
C ILE A 176 -9.47 15.85 5.42
N ASP A 177 -10.17 14.75 5.20
CA ASP A 177 -11.59 14.78 4.86
C ASP A 177 -12.47 14.82 6.13
N PHE A 178 -12.14 13.98 7.12
CA PHE A 178 -12.91 13.88 8.37
C PHE A 178 -12.39 14.78 9.49
N LYS A 179 -11.29 15.52 9.28
CA LYS A 179 -10.74 16.51 10.24
C LYS A 179 -10.36 15.93 11.60
N MET A 180 -10.06 14.66 11.66
CA MET A 180 -9.59 14.00 12.87
C MET A 180 -8.22 14.53 13.28
N ASN A 181 -7.93 14.62 14.58
CA ASN A 181 -6.59 14.83 15.06
C ASN A 181 -5.72 13.57 14.87
N LEU A 182 -4.41 13.67 15.14
CA LEU A 182 -3.47 12.56 14.90
C LEU A 182 -3.80 11.29 15.71
N GLN A 183 -4.23 11.46 16.95
CA GLN A 183 -4.59 10.33 17.82
C GLN A 183 -5.90 9.67 17.33
N GLU A 184 -6.92 10.48 17.08
CA GLU A 184 -8.20 9.99 16.53
C GLU A 184 -8.01 9.26 15.21
N ALA A 185 -7.21 9.80 14.30
CA ALA A 185 -6.92 9.17 13.01
C ALA A 185 -6.19 7.83 13.17
N GLY A 186 -5.31 7.73 14.19
CA GLY A 186 -4.59 6.51 14.53
C GLY A 186 -5.47 5.45 15.18
N ASP A 187 -6.38 5.86 16.06
CA ASP A 187 -7.29 4.97 16.81
C ASP A 187 -8.51 4.54 16.00
N ALA A 188 -8.87 5.31 14.96
CA ALA A 188 -10.01 5.01 14.12
C ALA A 188 -9.91 3.61 13.50
N PRO A 189 -10.99 2.82 13.51
CA PRO A 189 -11.01 1.51 12.87
C PRO A 189 -10.61 1.59 11.40
N ARG A 190 -9.66 0.73 11.01
CA ARG A 190 -9.22 0.58 9.61
C ARG A 190 -9.70 -0.74 9.04
N PHE A 191 -10.08 -0.72 7.79
CA PHE A 191 -10.39 -1.94 7.04
C PHE A 191 -9.28 -2.26 6.05
N ARG A 192 -9.18 -3.54 5.71
CA ARG A 192 -8.25 -4.05 4.70
C ARG A 192 -9.03 -4.90 3.70
N HIS A 193 -8.86 -4.60 2.44
CA HIS A 193 -9.32 -5.45 1.35
C HIS A 193 -8.15 -6.31 0.87
N TYR A 194 -8.36 -7.61 0.81
CA TYR A 194 -7.31 -8.58 0.49
C TYR A 194 -7.23 -8.91 -1.00
N ASP A 195 -8.33 -8.73 -1.71
CA ASP A 195 -8.46 -9.10 -3.10
C ASP A 195 -7.81 -8.10 -4.04
N SER A 196 -6.81 -8.53 -4.80
CA SER A 196 -6.22 -7.84 -5.97
C SER A 196 -5.05 -8.64 -6.53
N SER A 197 -4.72 -8.43 -7.79
CA SER A 197 -3.55 -9.02 -8.43
C SER A 197 -2.25 -8.69 -7.69
N GLN A 198 -1.39 -9.69 -7.59
CA GLN A 198 -0.08 -9.56 -6.99
C GLN A 198 0.98 -9.22 -8.05
N PRO A 199 2.14 -8.69 -7.67
CA PRO A 199 3.24 -8.43 -8.60
C PRO A 199 3.76 -9.68 -9.34
N THR A 200 3.44 -10.85 -8.82
CA THR A 200 3.70 -12.17 -9.44
C THR A 200 2.70 -12.55 -10.53
N GLY A 201 1.63 -11.76 -10.73
CA GLY A 201 0.54 -12.07 -11.65
C GLY A 201 -0.55 -12.99 -11.07
N LEU A 202 -0.47 -13.34 -9.78
CA LEU A 202 -1.48 -14.14 -9.07
C LEU A 202 -2.45 -13.25 -8.30
N SER A 203 -3.67 -13.68 -8.13
CA SER A 203 -4.78 -12.91 -7.56
C SER A 203 -5.54 -13.67 -6.43
N LEU A 204 -6.10 -12.99 -5.41
CA LEU A 204 -6.81 -13.60 -4.26
C LEU A 204 -8.11 -12.87 -3.87
N ILE A 205 -9.15 -13.62 -3.49
CA ILE A 205 -10.41 -13.07 -2.98
C ILE A 205 -10.62 -13.46 -1.51
N HIS A 206 -10.51 -12.48 -0.58
CA HIS A 206 -11.10 -12.57 0.76
C HIS A 206 -11.34 -11.19 1.37
N ILE A 207 -12.51 -10.99 1.95
CA ILE A 207 -12.85 -9.84 2.80
C ILE A 207 -12.61 -10.29 4.24
N SER A 208 -11.72 -9.62 4.98
CA SER A 208 -11.58 -9.83 6.41
C SER A 208 -12.30 -8.73 7.19
N GLU A 209 -12.85 -9.10 8.34
CA GLU A 209 -13.46 -8.16 9.28
C GLU A 209 -12.46 -7.08 9.72
N PRO A 210 -12.95 -5.87 10.11
CA PRO A 210 -12.10 -4.81 10.60
C PRO A 210 -11.31 -5.29 11.82
N THR A 211 -10.00 -5.14 11.76
CA THR A 211 -9.10 -5.50 12.86
C THR A 211 -9.40 -4.58 14.05
N ARG A 212 -10.06 -5.07 15.09
CA ARG A 212 -10.12 -4.37 16.37
C ARG A 212 -8.69 -4.31 16.91
N LEU A 213 -8.19 -3.11 17.16
CA LEU A 213 -7.00 -2.93 17.97
C LEU A 213 -7.29 -3.57 19.33
N ARG A 214 -6.58 -4.64 19.67
CA ARG A 214 -6.53 -5.09 21.06
C ARG A 214 -5.78 -4.01 21.85
N ARG A 215 -6.44 -3.48 22.87
CA ARG A 215 -5.85 -2.60 23.87
C ARG A 215 -4.76 -3.33 24.64
#